data_eb9495bdd5ce849f540cfb071b86bd29
#
_entry.id   eb9495bdd5ce849f540cfb071b86bd29
#
_cell.length_a   1.000
_cell.length_b   1.000
_cell.length_c   1.000
_cell.angle_alpha   90.00
_cell.angle_beta   90.00
_cell.angle_gamma   90.00
#
_symmetry.space_group_name_H-M   'P 1'
#
loop_
_entity.id
_entity.type
_entity.pdbx_description
1 polymer ?
#
loop_
_entity_poly.entity_id
_entity_poly.type
_entity_poly.pdbx_seq_one_letter_code
_entity_poly.pdbx_strand_id
1 'polypeptide(L)'
;MQEVLDRYFANLQTRVSEALNDKSLTPRERLKRYLEIISGVLEGAKWNRGCLIGDLSLEASLQSKPLRKRLEEIYREWRTPFAQCIAEAQGAGEIDSKFEPIDLAEFLLASWEGAILRMKVEGGPAALDRFRKITFETVFKEKK
;
A
#
# COMPACT_ATOMS: atom_id res chain seq x y z
N MET A 1 2.92 -15.22 -17.29
CA MET A 1 2.24 -14.56 -16.16
C MET A 1 3.24 -13.92 -15.19
N GLN A 2 4.30 -14.62 -14.82
CA GLN A 2 5.28 -14.09 -13.88
C GLN A 2 5.99 -12.84 -14.40
N GLU A 3 6.29 -12.77 -15.70
CA GLU A 3 6.89 -11.60 -16.34
C GLU A 3 5.98 -10.37 -16.26
N VAL A 4 4.67 -10.56 -16.44
CA VAL A 4 3.68 -9.49 -16.34
C VAL A 4 3.63 -8.98 -14.91
N LEU A 5 3.63 -9.90 -13.94
CA LEU A 5 3.62 -9.56 -12.52
C LEU A 5 4.88 -8.78 -12.13
N ASP A 6 6.05 -9.23 -12.59
CA ASP A 6 7.31 -8.56 -12.28
C ASP A 6 7.37 -7.14 -12.85
N ARG A 7 6.85 -6.95 -14.07
CA ARG A 7 6.76 -5.62 -14.68
C ARG A 7 5.81 -4.71 -13.92
N TYR A 8 4.67 -5.25 -13.53
CA TYR A 8 3.69 -4.51 -12.73
C TYR A 8 4.31 -4.07 -11.41
N PHE A 9 5.01 -4.98 -10.73
CA PHE A 9 5.64 -4.66 -9.45
C PHE A 9 6.76 -3.64 -9.60
N ALA A 10 7.56 -3.72 -10.66
CA ALA A 10 8.60 -2.74 -10.92
C ALA A 10 8.01 -1.33 -11.09
N ASN A 11 6.89 -1.21 -11.80
CA ASN A 11 6.19 0.06 -11.95
C ASN A 11 5.65 0.57 -10.62
N LEU A 12 5.12 -0.33 -9.82
CA LEU A 12 4.61 0.00 -8.49
C LEU A 12 5.74 0.50 -7.58
N GLN A 13 6.90 -0.15 -7.63
CA GLN A 13 8.06 0.28 -6.84
C GLN A 13 8.52 1.69 -7.21
N THR A 14 8.42 2.07 -8.47
CA THR A 14 8.72 3.43 -8.91
C THR A 14 7.79 4.43 -8.20
N ARG A 15 6.50 4.14 -8.13
CA ARG A 15 5.54 5.00 -7.43
C ARG A 15 5.79 5.05 -5.93
N VAL A 16 6.14 3.92 -5.34
CA VAL A 16 6.53 3.85 -3.93
C VAL A 16 7.73 4.78 -3.67
N SER A 17 8.76 4.69 -4.52
CA SER A 17 9.95 5.52 -4.38
C SER A 17 9.66 7.01 -4.53
N GLU A 18 8.82 7.39 -5.50
CA GLU A 18 8.42 8.78 -5.69
C GLU A 18 7.80 9.38 -4.42
N ALA A 19 6.96 8.60 -3.74
CA ALA A 19 6.29 9.07 -2.54
C ALA A 19 7.20 8.99 -1.30
N LEU A 20 7.81 7.83 -1.06
CA LEU A 20 8.49 7.56 0.20
C LEU A 20 9.91 8.12 0.28
N ASN A 21 10.49 8.53 -0.86
CA ASN A 21 11.81 9.17 -0.88
C ASN A 21 11.75 10.69 -0.98
N ASP A 22 10.57 11.27 -0.93
CA ASP A 22 10.42 12.73 -0.98
C ASP A 22 10.79 13.35 0.37
N LYS A 23 12.02 13.86 0.47
CA LYS A 23 12.56 14.44 1.70
C LYS A 23 11.97 15.80 2.04
N SER A 24 11.18 16.41 1.15
CA SER A 24 10.46 17.65 1.46
C SER A 24 9.24 17.41 2.36
N LEU A 25 8.82 16.15 2.48
CA LEU A 25 7.69 15.74 3.30
C LEU A 25 8.16 14.99 4.55
N THR A 26 7.39 15.10 5.63
CA THR A 26 7.63 14.27 6.82
C THR A 26 7.33 12.80 6.48
N PRO A 27 7.89 11.83 7.23
CA PRO A 27 7.60 10.41 6.98
C PRO A 27 6.10 10.10 6.96
N ARG A 28 5.32 10.67 7.89
CA ARG A 28 3.87 10.47 7.92
C ARG A 28 3.21 11.02 6.65
N GLU A 29 3.61 12.20 6.20
CA GLU A 29 3.11 12.82 4.97
C GLU A 29 3.46 11.99 3.74
N ARG A 30 4.63 11.34 3.71
CA ARG A 30 5.02 10.44 2.62
C ARG A 30 4.07 9.25 2.50
N LEU A 31 3.66 8.66 3.62
CA LEU A 31 2.69 7.57 3.63
C LEU A 31 1.35 8.04 3.07
N LYS A 32 0.87 9.20 3.49
CA LYS A 32 -0.36 9.79 2.96
C LYS A 32 -0.24 10.05 1.46
N ARG A 33 0.89 10.59 1.04
CA ARG A 33 1.16 10.92 -0.35
C ARG A 33 1.10 9.69 -1.24
N TYR A 34 1.67 8.57 -0.79
CA TYR A 34 1.59 7.32 -1.53
C TYR A 34 0.14 6.92 -1.81
N LEU A 35 -0.70 6.95 -0.80
CA LEU A 35 -2.11 6.57 -0.94
C LEU A 35 -2.85 7.54 -1.88
N GLU A 36 -2.51 8.82 -1.83
CA GLU A 36 -3.09 9.82 -2.75
C GLU A 36 -2.67 9.57 -4.20
N ILE A 37 -1.40 9.24 -4.43
CA ILE A 37 -0.89 8.93 -5.78
C ILE A 37 -1.63 7.72 -6.35
N ILE A 38 -1.75 6.66 -5.59
CA ILE A 38 -2.44 5.45 -6.04
C ILE A 38 -3.93 5.71 -6.25
N SER A 39 -4.55 6.48 -5.36
CA SER A 39 -5.96 6.87 -5.53
C SER A 39 -6.17 7.62 -6.86
N GLY A 40 -5.24 8.51 -7.20
CA GLY A 40 -5.27 9.24 -8.48
C GLY A 40 -5.14 8.33 -9.69
N VAL A 41 -4.29 7.31 -9.61
CA VAL A 41 -4.16 6.30 -10.69
C VAL A 41 -5.46 5.52 -10.86
N LEU A 42 -6.08 5.11 -9.75
CA LEU A 42 -7.33 4.35 -9.77
C LEU A 42 -8.49 5.20 -10.28
N GLU A 43 -8.52 6.48 -9.91
CA GLU A 43 -9.50 7.44 -10.42
C GLU A 43 -9.36 7.59 -11.94
N GLY A 44 -8.14 7.72 -12.44
CA GLY A 44 -7.86 7.80 -13.88
C GLY A 44 -8.35 6.59 -14.65
N ALA A 45 -8.41 5.43 -14.00
CA ALA A 45 -8.98 4.20 -14.56
C ALA A 45 -10.48 4.07 -14.28
N LYS A 46 -11.13 5.11 -13.77
CA LYS A 46 -12.57 5.17 -13.47
C LYS A 46 -13.01 4.08 -12.49
N TRP A 47 -12.14 3.75 -11.54
CA TRP A 47 -12.38 2.78 -10.46
C TRP A 47 -12.62 1.34 -10.96
N ASN A 48 -12.30 1.05 -12.23
CA ASN A 48 -12.54 -0.27 -12.85
C ASN A 48 -11.38 -1.24 -12.72
N ARG A 49 -10.20 -0.76 -12.31
CA ARG A 49 -9.01 -1.60 -12.16
C ARG A 49 -8.59 -1.66 -10.71
N GLY A 50 -8.28 -2.88 -10.25
CA GLY A 50 -7.71 -3.09 -8.94
C GLY A 50 -6.19 -3.19 -9.00
N CYS A 51 -5.62 -3.85 -8.01
CA CYS A 51 -4.19 -4.14 -7.94
C CYS A 51 -3.96 -5.56 -8.47
N LEU A 52 -3.10 -5.69 -9.47
CA LEU A 52 -2.80 -6.99 -10.07
C LEU A 52 -2.25 -7.97 -9.04
N ILE A 53 -1.42 -7.50 -8.10
CA ILE A 53 -0.86 -8.34 -7.04
C ILE A 53 -1.97 -8.95 -6.19
N GLY A 54 -2.93 -8.12 -5.77
CA GLY A 54 -4.08 -8.59 -4.99
C GLY A 54 -4.95 -9.55 -5.77
N ASP A 55 -5.25 -9.21 -7.04
CA ASP A 55 -6.09 -10.06 -7.90
C ASP A 55 -5.45 -11.43 -8.11
N LEU A 56 -4.16 -11.49 -8.42
CA LEU A 56 -3.44 -12.74 -8.60
C LEU A 56 -3.32 -13.53 -7.30
N SER A 57 -3.21 -12.84 -6.17
CA SER A 57 -3.16 -13.51 -4.86
C SER A 57 -4.45 -14.29 -4.58
N LEU A 58 -5.59 -13.79 -5.02
CA LEU A 58 -6.88 -14.46 -4.84
C LEU A 58 -7.04 -15.66 -5.77
N GLU A 59 -6.56 -15.58 -7.00
CA GLU A 59 -6.81 -16.60 -8.02
C GLU A 59 -5.70 -17.63 -8.17
N ALA A 60 -4.47 -17.17 -8.31
CA ALA A 60 -3.37 -18.03 -8.73
C ALA A 60 -2.60 -18.67 -7.58
N SER A 61 -2.70 -18.12 -6.37
CA SER A 61 -1.94 -18.61 -5.21
C SER A 61 -2.26 -20.07 -4.86
N LEU A 62 -3.49 -20.53 -5.13
CA LEU A 62 -3.92 -21.89 -4.85
C LEU A 62 -3.59 -22.87 -5.98
N GLN A 63 -3.30 -22.38 -7.17
CA GLN A 63 -3.14 -23.21 -8.37
C GLN A 63 -1.70 -23.36 -8.82
N SER A 64 -0.81 -22.43 -8.41
CA SER A 64 0.57 -22.40 -8.87
C SER A 64 1.52 -22.11 -7.72
N LYS A 65 2.33 -23.12 -7.35
CA LYS A 65 3.34 -22.95 -6.30
C LYS A 65 4.43 -21.92 -6.67
N PRO A 66 4.95 -21.92 -7.90
CA PRO A 66 5.94 -20.88 -8.29
C PRO A 66 5.37 -19.48 -8.21
N LEU A 67 4.12 -19.26 -8.66
CA LEU A 67 3.49 -17.95 -8.61
C LEU A 67 3.22 -17.52 -7.16
N ARG A 68 2.77 -18.46 -6.31
CA ARG A 68 2.57 -18.16 -4.89
C ARG A 68 3.88 -17.75 -4.22
N LYS A 69 4.97 -18.44 -4.51
CA LYS A 69 6.28 -18.10 -3.96
C LYS A 69 6.71 -16.70 -4.40
N ARG A 70 6.52 -16.36 -5.69
CA ARG A 70 6.86 -15.03 -6.19
C ARG A 70 6.01 -13.95 -5.54
N LEU A 71 4.73 -14.21 -5.32
CA LEU A 71 3.85 -13.27 -4.61
C LEU A 71 4.32 -13.03 -3.16
N GLU A 72 4.74 -14.07 -2.45
CA GLU A 72 5.29 -13.92 -1.11
C GLU A 72 6.53 -13.02 -1.11
N GLU A 73 7.42 -13.21 -2.07
CA GLU A 73 8.62 -12.38 -2.23
C GLU A 73 8.25 -10.92 -2.50
N ILE A 74 7.26 -10.69 -3.38
CA ILE A 74 6.78 -9.35 -3.70
C ILE A 74 6.22 -8.67 -2.46
N TYR A 75 5.40 -9.35 -1.66
CA TYR A 75 4.86 -8.76 -0.44
C TYR A 75 5.97 -8.35 0.53
N ARG A 76 7.01 -9.15 0.69
CA ARG A 76 8.15 -8.80 1.56
C ARG A 76 8.91 -7.59 1.04
N GLU A 77 9.17 -7.55 -0.27
CA GLU A 77 9.86 -6.42 -0.88
C GLU A 77 9.02 -5.15 -0.82
N TRP A 78 7.72 -5.27 -1.01
CA TRP A 78 6.79 -4.15 -1.04
C TRP A 78 6.66 -3.49 0.34
N ARG A 79 6.58 -4.29 1.40
CA ARG A 79 6.45 -3.76 2.77
C ARG A 79 7.69 -3.03 3.28
N THR A 80 8.86 -3.38 2.80
CA THR A 80 10.14 -2.89 3.35
C THR A 80 10.24 -1.36 3.35
N PRO A 81 10.02 -0.63 2.23
CA PRO A 81 10.10 0.83 2.27
C PRO A 81 9.02 1.47 3.16
N PHE A 82 7.85 0.84 3.27
CA PHE A 82 6.82 1.32 4.20
C PHE A 82 7.25 1.15 5.65
N ALA A 83 7.82 -0.01 5.98
CA ALA A 83 8.32 -0.24 7.34
C ALA A 83 9.42 0.75 7.72
N GLN A 84 10.32 1.06 6.80
CA GLN A 84 11.36 2.06 7.03
C GLN A 84 10.76 3.44 7.28
N CYS A 85 9.79 3.84 6.45
CA CYS A 85 9.11 5.12 6.59
C CYS A 85 8.34 5.22 7.91
N ILE A 86 7.67 4.14 8.30
CA ILE A 86 6.94 4.07 9.58
C ILE A 86 7.92 4.18 10.75
N ALA A 87 9.07 3.49 10.68
CA ALA A 87 10.09 3.58 11.71
C ALA A 87 10.60 5.02 11.87
N GLU A 88 10.80 5.72 10.76
CA GLU A 88 11.21 7.13 10.78
C GLU A 88 10.14 8.00 11.45
N ALA A 89 8.87 7.77 11.13
CA ALA A 89 7.75 8.51 11.72
C ALA A 89 7.66 8.29 13.23
N GLN A 90 7.86 7.05 13.67
CA GLN A 90 7.89 6.72 15.09
C GLN A 90 9.07 7.37 15.79
N GLY A 91 10.25 7.28 15.19
CA GLY A 91 11.48 7.86 15.75
C GLY A 91 11.42 9.39 15.84
N ALA A 92 10.75 10.03 14.90
CA ALA A 92 10.56 11.48 14.90
C ALA A 92 9.41 11.92 15.82
N GLY A 93 8.71 10.99 16.45
CA GLY A 93 7.58 11.31 17.33
C GLY A 93 6.35 11.82 16.61
N GLU A 94 6.21 11.54 15.32
CA GLU A 94 5.06 11.99 14.52
C GLU A 94 3.80 11.18 14.75
N ILE A 95 3.96 9.89 15.07
CA ILE A 95 2.82 9.00 15.30
C ILE A 95 2.96 8.30 16.64
N ASP A 96 1.82 8.00 17.25
CA ASP A 96 1.77 7.40 18.59
C ASP A 96 1.90 5.88 18.60
N SER A 97 1.58 5.22 17.49
CA SER A 97 1.60 3.77 17.45
C SER A 97 2.98 3.21 17.76
N LYS A 98 3.04 2.23 18.66
CA LYS A 98 4.28 1.59 19.09
C LYS A 98 4.40 0.15 18.59
N PHE A 99 3.52 -0.27 17.69
CA PHE A 99 3.66 -1.56 17.05
C PHE A 99 4.92 -1.61 16.21
N GLU A 100 5.44 -2.81 15.99
CA GLU A 100 6.61 -2.98 15.12
C GLU A 100 6.34 -2.40 13.73
N PRO A 101 7.32 -1.67 13.15
CA PRO A 101 7.14 -1.07 11.82
C PRO A 101 6.71 -2.05 10.73
N ILE A 102 7.27 -3.28 10.74
CA ILE A 102 6.91 -4.32 9.77
C ILE A 102 5.43 -4.69 9.90
N ASP A 103 4.95 -4.85 11.12
CA ASP A 103 3.55 -5.21 11.37
C ASP A 103 2.60 -4.10 10.93
N LEU A 104 2.99 -2.85 11.17
CA LEU A 104 2.19 -1.71 10.71
C LEU A 104 2.20 -1.59 9.17
N ALA A 105 3.34 -1.88 8.54
CA ALA A 105 3.43 -1.88 7.08
C ALA A 105 2.54 -2.97 6.48
N GLU A 106 2.57 -4.17 7.04
CA GLU A 106 1.72 -5.27 6.60
C GLU A 106 0.24 -4.93 6.80
N PHE A 107 -0.11 -4.36 7.94
CA PHE A 107 -1.47 -3.92 8.22
C PHE A 107 -1.93 -2.87 7.20
N LEU A 108 -1.09 -1.87 6.94
CA LEU A 108 -1.40 -0.81 5.99
C LEU A 108 -1.66 -1.38 4.59
N LEU A 109 -0.76 -2.22 4.10
CA LEU A 109 -0.86 -2.77 2.74
C LEU A 109 -2.03 -3.74 2.61
N ALA A 110 -2.25 -4.62 3.58
CA ALA A 110 -3.37 -5.56 3.55
C ALA A 110 -4.71 -4.82 3.59
N SER A 111 -4.83 -3.82 4.43
CA SER A 111 -6.05 -3.02 4.57
C SER A 111 -6.30 -2.18 3.33
N TRP A 112 -5.24 -1.60 2.74
CA TRP A 112 -5.33 -0.83 1.50
C TRP A 112 -5.79 -1.71 0.33
N GLU A 113 -5.23 -2.92 0.22
CA GLU A 113 -5.67 -3.87 -0.80
C GLU A 113 -7.14 -4.24 -0.64
N GLY A 114 -7.61 -4.40 0.60
CA GLY A 114 -9.02 -4.62 0.88
C GLY A 114 -9.89 -3.45 0.45
N ALA A 115 -9.42 -2.22 0.68
CA ALA A 115 -10.14 -1.03 0.24
C ALA A 115 -10.21 -0.94 -1.29
N ILE A 116 -9.12 -1.30 -1.98
CA ILE A 116 -9.10 -1.35 -3.45
C ILE A 116 -10.09 -2.39 -3.98
N LEU A 117 -10.15 -3.54 -3.35
CA LEU A 117 -11.11 -4.58 -3.73
C LEU A 117 -12.55 -4.06 -3.63
N ARG A 118 -12.89 -3.40 -2.53
CA ARG A 118 -14.22 -2.82 -2.34
C ARG A 118 -14.51 -1.71 -3.34
N MET A 119 -13.53 -0.84 -3.62
CA MET A 119 -13.61 0.19 -4.64
C MET A 119 -14.03 -0.40 -6.00
N LYS A 120 -13.39 -1.49 -6.40
CA LYS A 120 -13.64 -2.14 -7.68
C LYS A 120 -15.09 -2.64 -7.78
N VAL A 121 -15.62 -3.20 -6.69
CA VAL A 121 -17.00 -3.69 -6.65
C VAL A 121 -17.99 -2.53 -6.65
N GLU A 122 -17.71 -1.49 -5.89
CA GLU A 122 -18.63 -0.35 -5.70
C GLU A 122 -18.55 0.67 -6.83
N GLY A 123 -17.45 0.67 -7.58
CA GLY A 123 -17.31 1.55 -8.75
C GLY A 123 -17.06 3.02 -8.40
N GLY A 124 -16.47 3.30 -7.23
CA GLY A 124 -16.21 4.66 -6.79
C GLY A 124 -15.22 4.75 -5.64
N PRO A 125 -14.88 5.96 -5.18
CA PRO A 125 -13.79 6.19 -4.23
C PRO A 125 -14.12 5.97 -2.75
N ALA A 126 -15.38 5.69 -2.40
CA ALA A 126 -15.82 5.71 -1.01
C ALA A 126 -14.97 4.84 -0.07
N ALA A 127 -14.62 3.62 -0.51
CA ALA A 127 -13.82 2.71 0.31
C ALA A 127 -12.40 3.24 0.53
N LEU A 128 -11.80 3.85 -0.50
CA LEU A 128 -10.45 4.44 -0.41
C LEU A 128 -10.46 5.65 0.52
N ASP A 129 -11.42 6.53 0.37
CA ASP A 129 -11.55 7.74 1.19
C ASP A 129 -11.74 7.38 2.66
N ARG A 130 -12.62 6.42 2.93
CA ARG A 130 -12.88 5.92 4.29
C ARG A 130 -11.62 5.32 4.90
N PHE A 131 -10.91 4.50 4.14
CA PHE A 131 -9.69 3.87 4.60
C PHE A 131 -8.65 4.92 4.99
N ARG A 132 -8.39 5.89 4.10
CA ARG A 132 -7.39 6.93 4.37
C ARG A 132 -7.75 7.75 5.60
N LYS A 133 -9.01 8.17 5.71
CA LYS A 133 -9.47 8.97 6.82
C LYS A 133 -9.29 8.24 8.15
N ILE A 134 -9.83 7.03 8.25
CA ILE A 134 -9.78 6.27 9.50
C ILE A 134 -8.34 5.91 9.88
N THR A 135 -7.55 5.47 8.91
CA THR A 135 -6.17 5.04 9.15
C THR A 135 -5.34 6.20 9.71
N PHE A 136 -5.45 7.40 9.14
CA PHE A 136 -4.64 8.54 9.57
C PHE A 136 -5.23 9.29 10.78
N GLU A 137 -6.46 8.99 11.17
CA GLU A 137 -7.05 9.48 12.41
C GLU A 137 -6.92 8.47 13.58
N THR A 138 -6.43 7.26 13.31
CA THR A 138 -6.24 6.21 14.33
C THR A 138 -4.81 5.70 14.36
N VAL A 139 -4.49 4.68 13.55
CA VAL A 139 -3.20 3.98 13.58
C VAL A 139 -2.02 4.92 13.31
N PHE A 140 -2.17 5.79 12.34
CA PHE A 140 -1.15 6.78 11.98
C PHE A 140 -1.55 8.18 12.40
N LYS A 141 -2.29 8.29 13.50
CA LYS A 141 -2.68 9.58 14.04
C LYS A 141 -1.46 10.41 14.39
N GLU A 142 -1.51 11.68 14.01
CA GLU A 142 -0.46 12.64 14.35
C GLU A 142 -0.34 12.80 15.85
N LYS A 143 0.86 12.70 16.36
CA LYS A 143 1.13 12.87 17.78
C LYS A 143 1.07 14.35 18.13
N LYS A 144 0.32 14.67 19.16
CA LYS A 144 0.21 16.04 19.66
C LYS A 144 1.36 16.40 20.60
#